data_ce25ff6bd3a53a7d44027a7b038cc50d
#
_entry.id   ce25ff6bd3a53a7d44027a7b038cc50d
#
_cell.length_a   1.000
_cell.length_b   1.000
_cell.length_c   1.000
_cell.angle_alpha   90.00
_cell.angle_beta   90.00
_cell.angle_gamma   90.00
#
_symmetry.space_group_name_H-M   'P 1'
#
loop_
_entity.id
_entity.type
_entity.pdbx_description
1 polymer ?
#
loop_
_entity_poly.entity_id
_entity_poly.type
_entity_poly.pdbx_seq_one_letter_code
_entity_poly.pdbx_strand_id
1 'polypeptide(L)'
;MKKIFSFLCMFMAMTAMISCSSSKEEKGTTGTGNAALDNIFERKSVRTYLNKGVEKEKIDLMLRAGMSAPSGKDVRPWEFVVVSDRAKLDSMAAALPYAKMLTQARNAIIVCGDSARSFYWYLDCSAAA
;
A
#
# COMPACT_ATOMS: atom_id res chain seq x y z
N MET A 1 18.44 29.33 -61.43
CA MET A 1 18.10 28.02 -60.83
C MET A 1 18.88 27.64 -59.57
N LYS A 2 20.14 28.06 -59.40
CA LYS A 2 20.92 27.70 -58.23
C LYS A 2 20.51 28.39 -56.92
N LYS A 3 19.84 29.54 -56.95
CA LYS A 3 19.41 30.28 -55.73
C LYS A 3 18.13 29.77 -55.12
N ILE A 4 17.25 29.10 -55.91
CA ILE A 4 15.99 28.55 -55.39
C ILE A 4 16.23 27.27 -54.62
N PHE A 5 17.26 26.49 -55.04
CA PHE A 5 17.63 25.25 -54.36
C PHE A 5 18.22 25.49 -52.97
N SER A 6 18.94 26.61 -52.77
CA SER A 6 19.53 26.98 -51.50
C SER A 6 18.46 27.40 -50.48
N PHE A 7 17.36 28.04 -50.90
CA PHE A 7 16.26 28.41 -50.03
C PHE A 7 15.39 27.22 -49.61
N LEU A 8 15.23 26.24 -50.50
CA LEU A 8 14.48 25.02 -50.23
C LEU A 8 15.20 24.13 -49.19
N CYS A 9 16.53 24.04 -49.24
CA CYS A 9 17.33 23.32 -48.24
C CYS A 9 17.32 23.97 -46.87
N MET A 10 17.25 25.31 -46.81
CA MET A 10 17.23 26.04 -45.55
C MET A 10 15.86 25.95 -44.84
N PHE A 11 14.78 25.79 -45.64
CA PHE A 11 13.43 25.60 -45.07
C PHE A 11 13.20 24.17 -44.57
N MET A 12 13.90 23.18 -45.18
CA MET A 12 13.79 21.78 -44.80
C MET A 12 14.62 21.41 -43.54
N ALA A 13 15.60 22.25 -43.21
CA ALA A 13 16.43 22.08 -41.98
C ALA A 13 15.75 22.62 -40.71
N MET A 14 14.69 23.41 -40.82
CA MET A 14 14.00 24.05 -39.70
C MET A 14 12.82 23.27 -39.14
N THR A 15 12.43 22.16 -39.83
CA THR A 15 11.31 21.30 -39.40
C THR A 15 11.73 20.05 -38.64
N ALA A 16 13.03 19.87 -38.35
CA ALA A 16 13.55 18.66 -37.69
C ALA A 16 13.76 18.82 -36.16
N MET A 17 13.29 19.93 -35.56
CA MET A 17 13.38 20.16 -34.09
C MET A 17 12.03 20.12 -33.39
N ILE A 18 11.06 19.35 -33.94
CA ILE A 18 9.94 18.90 -33.10
C ILE A 18 10.40 17.55 -32.52
N SER A 19 11.33 17.64 -31.58
CA SER A 19 11.64 16.55 -30.67
C SER A 19 10.35 16.21 -29.95
N CYS A 20 9.81 15.04 -30.23
CA CYS A 20 8.80 14.39 -29.43
C CYS A 20 9.34 14.31 -28.00
N SER A 21 9.00 15.29 -27.18
CA SER A 21 9.00 15.14 -25.75
C SER A 21 7.93 14.11 -25.49
N SER A 22 8.35 12.85 -25.33
CA SER A 22 7.52 11.81 -24.75
C SER A 22 7.25 12.28 -23.32
N SER A 23 6.18 13.04 -23.14
CA SER A 23 5.57 13.21 -21.85
C SER A 23 5.15 11.81 -21.42
N LYS A 24 5.94 11.17 -20.55
CA LYS A 24 5.39 10.19 -19.63
C LYS A 24 4.17 10.89 -19.04
N GLU A 25 3.00 10.40 -19.34
CA GLU A 25 1.84 10.67 -18.52
C GLU A 25 2.20 10.19 -17.12
N GLU A 26 2.74 11.08 -16.32
CA GLU A 26 2.61 10.96 -14.88
C GLU A 26 1.11 10.95 -14.65
N LYS A 27 0.60 9.76 -14.38
CA LYS A 27 -0.73 9.53 -13.85
C LYS A 27 -0.84 10.46 -12.66
N GLY A 28 -1.51 11.60 -12.88
CA GLY A 28 -1.58 12.68 -11.90
C GLY A 28 -2.13 12.11 -10.60
N THR A 29 -1.23 11.83 -9.69
CA THR A 29 -1.57 11.67 -8.29
C THR A 29 -2.01 13.06 -7.87
N THR A 30 -3.31 13.27 -7.75
CA THR A 30 -3.88 14.47 -7.12
C THR A 30 -3.55 14.39 -5.63
N GLY A 31 -2.27 14.39 -5.32
CA GLY A 31 -1.78 14.40 -3.95
C GLY A 31 -2.12 15.74 -3.31
N THR A 32 -2.54 15.72 -2.05
CA THR A 32 -2.81 16.93 -1.27
C THR A 32 -1.53 17.70 -0.92
N GLY A 33 -0.35 17.18 -1.29
CA GLY A 33 0.95 17.66 -0.84
C GLY A 33 1.30 17.23 0.59
N ASN A 34 0.42 16.46 1.22
CA ASN A 34 0.63 15.89 2.56
C ASN A 34 0.51 14.37 2.50
N ALA A 35 1.64 13.68 2.61
CA ALA A 35 1.71 12.22 2.49
C ALA A 35 0.79 11.45 3.47
N ALA A 36 0.51 12.00 4.64
CA ALA A 36 -0.39 11.40 5.61
C ALA A 36 -1.85 11.45 5.15
N LEU A 37 -2.28 12.59 4.61
CA LEU A 37 -3.63 12.74 4.05
C LEU A 37 -3.79 11.90 2.79
N ASP A 38 -2.79 11.89 1.92
CA ASP A 38 -2.80 11.07 0.70
C ASP A 38 -2.97 9.60 1.04
N ASN A 39 -2.24 9.09 2.03
CA ASN A 39 -2.36 7.71 2.50
C ASN A 39 -3.76 7.39 3.06
N ILE A 40 -4.38 8.33 3.76
CA ILE A 40 -5.75 8.16 4.28
C ILE A 40 -6.76 8.10 3.12
N PHE A 41 -6.65 8.99 2.14
CA PHE A 41 -7.59 9.06 1.02
C PHE A 41 -7.42 7.93 0.02
N GLU A 42 -6.19 7.45 -0.19
CA GLU A 42 -5.89 6.33 -1.07
C GLU A 42 -6.17 4.96 -0.45
N ARG A 43 -6.41 4.89 0.87
CA ARG A 43 -6.69 3.64 1.56
C ARG A 43 -7.91 2.92 0.97
N LYS A 44 -7.73 1.68 0.62
CA LYS A 44 -8.78 0.78 0.14
C LYS A 44 -8.64 -0.62 0.71
N SER A 45 -9.75 -1.34 0.77
CA SER A 45 -9.75 -2.75 1.15
C SER A 45 -9.30 -3.60 -0.03
N VAL A 46 -8.07 -4.08 0.00
CA VAL A 46 -7.51 -4.98 -1.01
C VAL A 46 -7.77 -6.43 -0.58
N ARG A 47 -8.28 -7.27 -1.50
CA ARG A 47 -8.57 -8.69 -1.26
C ARG A 47 -7.96 -9.62 -2.30
N THR A 48 -7.18 -9.06 -3.22
CA THR A 48 -6.40 -9.81 -4.22
C THR A 48 -4.94 -9.48 -4.01
N TYR A 49 -4.12 -10.50 -3.84
CA TYR A 49 -2.71 -10.33 -3.49
C TYR A 49 -1.82 -10.93 -4.55
N LEU A 50 -0.64 -10.34 -4.71
CA LEU A 50 0.42 -10.91 -5.53
C LEU A 50 1.01 -12.13 -4.82
N ASN A 51 1.46 -13.11 -5.60
CA ASN A 51 2.20 -14.26 -5.08
C ASN A 51 3.64 -13.87 -4.72
N LYS A 52 3.79 -12.90 -3.79
CA LYS A 52 5.07 -12.36 -3.35
C LYS A 52 5.10 -12.33 -1.82
N GLY A 53 6.20 -12.80 -1.23
CA GLY A 53 6.42 -12.67 0.20
C GLY A 53 6.53 -11.20 0.63
N VAL A 54 6.21 -10.93 1.88
CA VAL A 54 6.40 -9.62 2.51
C VAL A 54 7.75 -9.64 3.24
N GLU A 55 8.57 -8.67 2.96
CA GLU A 55 9.90 -8.53 3.60
C GLU A 55 9.72 -8.32 5.12
N LYS A 56 10.59 -8.95 5.89
CA LYS A 56 10.53 -8.90 7.37
C LYS A 56 10.50 -7.48 7.91
N GLU A 57 11.28 -6.61 7.31
CA GLU A 57 11.39 -5.19 7.69
C GLU A 57 10.05 -4.45 7.56
N LYS A 58 9.25 -4.78 6.53
CA LYS A 58 7.91 -4.22 6.35
C LYS A 58 6.93 -4.74 7.40
N ILE A 59 7.02 -6.02 7.74
CA ILE A 59 6.21 -6.61 8.81
C ILE A 59 6.55 -5.92 10.13
N ASP A 60 7.83 -5.76 10.45
CA ASP A 60 8.29 -5.08 11.67
C ASP A 60 7.81 -3.61 11.73
N LEU A 61 7.80 -2.90 10.58
CA LEU A 61 7.26 -1.53 10.50
C LEU A 61 5.75 -1.50 10.77
N MET A 62 4.98 -2.41 10.18
CA MET A 62 3.54 -2.52 10.43
C MET A 62 3.24 -2.81 11.89
N LEU A 63 3.96 -3.75 12.52
CA LEU A 63 3.80 -4.05 13.94
C LEU A 63 4.12 -2.84 14.82
N ARG A 64 5.21 -2.13 14.54
CA ARG A 64 5.56 -0.90 15.26
C ARG A 64 4.50 0.19 15.10
N ALA A 65 3.92 0.34 13.91
CA ALA A 65 2.83 1.28 13.67
C ALA A 65 1.59 0.91 14.52
N GLY A 66 1.18 -0.37 14.50
CA GLY A 66 0.07 -0.86 15.34
C GLY A 66 0.33 -0.67 16.84
N MET A 67 1.56 -0.95 17.30
CA MET A 67 1.94 -0.73 18.71
C MET A 67 1.96 0.74 19.12
N SER A 68 1.98 1.67 18.17
CA SER A 68 1.94 3.12 18.42
C SER A 68 0.51 3.67 18.51
N ALA A 69 -0.51 2.83 18.34
CA ALA A 69 -1.90 3.23 18.44
C ALA A 69 -2.25 3.76 19.84
N PRO A 70 -3.21 4.69 19.98
CA PRO A 70 -3.72 5.10 21.28
C PRO A 70 -4.50 3.98 21.94
N SER A 71 -4.50 3.91 23.26
CA SER A 71 -5.36 3.01 24.02
C SER A 71 -5.97 3.69 25.25
N GLY A 72 -7.12 3.20 25.68
CA GLY A 72 -7.80 3.69 26.87
C GLY A 72 -6.90 3.55 28.10
N LYS A 73 -6.63 4.65 28.79
CA LYS A 73 -5.74 4.71 29.97
C LYS A 73 -4.31 4.19 29.70
N ASP A 74 -3.87 4.18 28.45
CA ASP A 74 -2.55 3.66 28.01
C ASP A 74 -2.27 2.20 28.44
N VAL A 75 -3.33 1.37 28.52
CA VAL A 75 -3.22 -0.03 28.95
C VAL A 75 -2.58 -0.92 27.89
N ARG A 76 -2.77 -0.60 26.60
CA ARG A 76 -2.24 -1.35 25.44
C ARG A 76 -2.54 -2.85 25.53
N PRO A 77 -3.83 -3.25 25.52
CA PRO A 77 -4.24 -4.62 25.77
C PRO A 77 -4.08 -5.55 24.59
N TRP A 78 -3.44 -5.12 23.51
CA TRP A 78 -3.25 -5.89 22.28
C TRP A 78 -1.99 -6.73 22.29
N GLU A 79 -2.06 -7.81 21.54
CA GLU A 79 -0.92 -8.62 21.11
C GLU A 79 -1.04 -8.85 19.60
N PHE A 80 0.10 -8.96 18.91
CA PHE A 80 0.13 -9.20 17.48
C PHE A 80 0.71 -10.58 17.20
N VAL A 81 -0.02 -11.38 16.41
CA VAL A 81 0.44 -12.69 15.95
C VAL A 81 0.64 -12.64 14.45
N VAL A 82 1.88 -12.84 14.00
CA VAL A 82 2.20 -12.93 12.57
C VAL A 82 2.11 -14.38 12.13
N VAL A 83 1.24 -14.67 11.17
CA VAL A 83 1.06 -15.99 10.57
C VAL A 83 1.60 -15.97 9.15
N SER A 84 2.63 -16.76 8.86
CA SER A 84 3.22 -16.94 7.53
C SER A 84 3.17 -18.39 7.05
N ASP A 85 2.77 -19.30 7.90
CA ASP A 85 2.60 -20.72 7.56
C ASP A 85 1.39 -20.92 6.65
N ARG A 86 1.61 -21.53 5.48
CA ARG A 86 0.57 -21.71 4.46
C ARG A 86 -0.60 -22.54 4.95
N ALA A 87 -0.34 -23.64 5.66
CA ALA A 87 -1.39 -24.54 6.13
C ALA A 87 -2.30 -23.84 7.16
N LYS A 88 -1.72 -23.00 8.02
CA LYS A 88 -2.48 -22.18 8.98
C LYS A 88 -3.32 -21.14 8.26
N LEU A 89 -2.77 -20.45 7.28
CA LEU A 89 -3.51 -19.44 6.48
C LEU A 89 -4.68 -20.10 5.73
N ASP A 90 -4.49 -21.30 5.17
CA ASP A 90 -5.56 -22.03 4.48
C ASP A 90 -6.64 -22.51 5.46
N SER A 91 -6.24 -22.99 6.63
CA SER A 91 -7.17 -23.38 7.70
C SER A 91 -8.01 -22.18 8.17
N MET A 92 -7.39 -21.02 8.34
CA MET A 92 -8.10 -19.77 8.68
C MET A 92 -9.04 -19.33 7.56
N ALA A 93 -8.62 -19.43 6.29
CA ALA A 93 -9.49 -19.13 5.15
C ALA A 93 -10.71 -20.04 5.07
N ALA A 94 -10.55 -21.33 5.46
CA ALA A 94 -11.64 -22.28 5.50
C ALA A 94 -12.63 -21.98 6.65
N ALA A 95 -12.09 -21.66 7.83
CA ALA A 95 -12.89 -21.47 9.05
C ALA A 95 -13.60 -20.11 9.10
N LEU A 96 -13.01 -19.06 8.51
CA LEU A 96 -13.51 -17.69 8.64
C LEU A 96 -14.28 -17.28 7.36
N PRO A 97 -15.56 -16.88 7.48
CA PRO A 97 -16.41 -16.60 6.31
C PRO A 97 -15.94 -15.41 5.47
N TYR A 98 -15.29 -14.42 6.11
CA TYR A 98 -14.85 -13.19 5.46
C TYR A 98 -13.34 -13.12 5.19
N ALA A 99 -12.61 -14.21 5.42
CA ALA A 99 -11.16 -14.27 5.30
C ALA A 99 -10.66 -15.12 4.10
N LYS A 100 -11.49 -15.29 3.07
CA LYS A 100 -11.16 -16.12 1.89
C LYS A 100 -9.91 -15.64 1.15
N MET A 101 -9.57 -14.35 1.25
CA MET A 101 -8.35 -13.81 0.67
C MET A 101 -7.06 -14.42 1.26
N LEU A 102 -7.12 -15.05 2.43
CA LEU A 102 -5.96 -15.72 3.04
C LEU A 102 -5.43 -16.87 2.20
N THR A 103 -6.21 -17.44 1.28
CA THR A 103 -5.74 -18.44 0.31
C THR A 103 -4.66 -17.87 -0.63
N GLN A 104 -4.64 -16.57 -0.83
CA GLN A 104 -3.66 -15.85 -1.69
C GLN A 104 -2.62 -15.08 -0.87
N ALA A 105 -2.98 -14.61 0.34
CA ALA A 105 -2.09 -13.86 1.19
C ALA A 105 -0.88 -14.71 1.64
N ARG A 106 0.30 -14.09 1.70
CA ARG A 106 1.53 -14.75 2.17
C ARG A 106 1.73 -14.61 3.67
N ASN A 107 1.14 -13.58 4.25
CA ASN A 107 1.20 -13.30 5.66
C ASN A 107 -0.16 -12.78 6.15
N ALA A 108 -0.47 -13.00 7.41
CA ALA A 108 -1.55 -12.36 8.12
C ALA A 108 -1.02 -11.83 9.45
N ILE A 109 -1.50 -10.68 9.87
CA ILE A 109 -1.28 -10.15 11.21
C ILE A 109 -2.62 -10.20 11.93
N ILE A 110 -2.65 -10.93 13.04
CA ILE A 110 -3.84 -11.05 13.89
C ILE A 110 -3.62 -10.12 15.08
N VAL A 111 -4.57 -9.25 15.33
CA VAL A 111 -4.58 -8.40 16.53
C VAL A 111 -5.45 -9.08 17.57
N CYS A 112 -4.83 -9.50 18.68
CA CYS A 112 -5.49 -10.14 19.80
C CYS A 112 -5.69 -9.12 20.90
N GLY A 113 -6.83 -9.14 21.59
CA GLY A 113 -7.13 -8.25 22.71
C GLY A 113 -7.34 -9.00 23.99
N ASP A 114 -6.73 -8.53 25.08
CA ASP A 114 -6.94 -9.05 26.42
C ASP A 114 -8.07 -8.27 27.12
N SER A 115 -9.24 -8.91 27.22
CA SER A 115 -10.43 -8.33 27.86
C SER A 115 -10.29 -8.18 29.39
N ALA A 116 -9.38 -8.91 30.01
CA ALA A 116 -9.12 -8.78 31.44
C ALA A 116 -8.28 -7.55 31.77
N ARG A 117 -7.45 -7.09 30.83
CA ARG A 117 -6.58 -5.92 31.01
C ARG A 117 -7.30 -4.59 30.79
N SER A 118 -8.26 -4.53 29.85
CA SER A 118 -8.96 -3.29 29.51
C SER A 118 -10.42 -3.54 29.16
N PHE A 119 -11.30 -2.74 29.76
CA PHE A 119 -12.71 -2.71 29.34
C PHE A 119 -12.85 -2.25 27.89
N TYR A 120 -11.93 -1.43 27.39
CA TYR A 120 -11.94 -0.89 26.01
C TYR A 120 -11.13 -1.72 25.02
N TRP A 121 -10.75 -2.96 25.36
CA TRP A 121 -9.86 -3.80 24.57
C TRP A 121 -10.24 -3.87 23.08
N TYR A 122 -11.53 -3.96 22.77
CA TYR A 122 -12.02 -4.08 21.40
C TYR A 122 -11.87 -2.78 20.59
N LEU A 123 -12.02 -1.61 21.23
CA LEU A 123 -11.75 -0.31 20.61
C LEU A 123 -10.24 -0.10 20.42
N ASP A 124 -9.46 -0.42 21.46
CA ASP A 124 -8.02 -0.31 21.43
C ASP A 124 -7.41 -1.19 20.33
N CYS A 125 -7.85 -2.45 20.21
CA CYS A 125 -7.42 -3.36 19.16
C CYS A 125 -7.84 -2.90 17.77
N SER A 126 -9.02 -2.28 17.63
CA SER A 126 -9.47 -1.71 16.35
C SER A 126 -8.63 -0.51 15.92
N ALA A 127 -8.13 0.29 16.88
CA ALA A 127 -7.21 1.39 16.60
C ALA A 127 -5.81 0.91 16.23
N ALA A 128 -5.40 -0.26 16.74
CA ALA A 128 -4.09 -0.86 16.47
C ALA A 128 -4.05 -1.69 15.16
N ALA A 129 -5.20 -2.03 14.58
CA ALA A 129 -5.33 -2.79 13.33
C ALA A 129 -5.31 -1.89 12.09
#